data_8721ff4f0f61d23b85903e0babb7fc02
#
_entry.id   8721ff4f0f61d23b85903e0babb7fc02
#
_cell.length_a   1.000
_cell.length_b   1.000
_cell.length_c   1.000
_cell.angle_alpha   90.00
_cell.angle_beta   90.00
_cell.angle_gamma   90.00
#
_symmetry.space_group_name_H-M   'P 1'
#
loop_
_entity.id
_entity.type
_entity.pdbx_description
1 polymer ?
#
loop_
_entity_poly.entity_id
_entity_poly.type
_entity_poly.pdbx_seq_one_letter_code
_entity_poly.pdbx_strand_id
1 'polypeptide(L)'
;MRVLIINTAERIGGAAIAANRLMEALKNNGIKAKMLVRNKQTDQVTVVSLKKSWRRIWQFTWERIVIWAANGFKRHNLFAVDIANTGTDITSLPEFRQADVIHLHWINQGMLSLKDIQRILASGKPVVWTMHDMWPFTGICHYSGECEKYTAQCHDCPLLLKPHHHDLSEKTFHKKQKLYATAPITFIACSQWLEAMARKSSLLQGHSITNIPNAINTNLFKPRAKKFAREKLHLPTDKKLLLFGSMKITDKRKGIDYLIEACKLLAQQEPELSQQLGVVVLGSQAEQCKSLFPFPIYPMNYVSNEKELVDIYNAVDLYVTPSLQDNLPNTIVEAMACGIPCVGFNVGGIPQMIDHLHNGYVAQYKSADDLANGICWTLTEGDYETLSSEAYRKAVTTYSEATVASQYIQIYNHITGKNA
;
A
#
# COMPACT_ATOMS: atom_id res chain seq x y z
N MET A 1 -20.21 18.07 -4.47
CA MET A 1 -19.67 17.01 -5.35
C MET A 1 -19.89 15.64 -4.74
N ARG A 2 -20.23 14.64 -5.55
CA ARG A 2 -20.40 13.22 -5.16
C ARG A 2 -19.31 12.38 -5.81
N VAL A 3 -18.51 11.68 -5.03
CA VAL A 3 -17.42 10.83 -5.51
C VAL A 3 -17.74 9.38 -5.18
N LEU A 4 -17.65 8.50 -6.18
CA LEU A 4 -17.75 7.06 -5.99
C LEU A 4 -16.36 6.43 -6.08
N ILE A 5 -15.80 6.03 -4.94
CA ILE A 5 -14.55 5.29 -4.85
C ILE A 5 -14.85 3.81 -5.11
N ILE A 6 -14.06 3.17 -5.96
CA ILE A 6 -14.22 1.76 -6.32
C ILE A 6 -12.96 1.00 -5.94
N ASN A 7 -13.11 0.01 -5.06
CA ASN A 7 -12.03 -0.86 -4.62
C ASN A 7 -12.54 -2.30 -4.42
N THR A 8 -11.69 -3.30 -4.51
CA THR A 8 -12.10 -4.70 -4.36
C THR A 8 -12.49 -5.04 -2.92
N ALA A 9 -11.70 -4.64 -1.94
CA ALA A 9 -11.96 -4.88 -0.52
C ALA A 9 -12.17 -3.56 0.23
N GLU A 10 -12.86 -3.62 1.38
CA GLU A 10 -13.07 -2.44 2.22
C GLU A 10 -11.84 -2.12 3.08
N ARG A 11 -11.26 -3.13 3.77
CA ARG A 11 -10.20 -2.95 4.77
C ARG A 11 -9.09 -4.01 4.72
N ILE A 12 -9.11 -4.92 3.74
CA ILE A 12 -8.07 -5.95 3.61
C ILE A 12 -7.02 -5.49 2.59
N GLY A 13 -5.80 -5.31 3.07
CA GLY A 13 -4.65 -4.90 2.27
C GLY A 13 -4.44 -3.38 2.23
N GLY A 14 -3.21 -2.97 1.92
CA GLY A 14 -2.80 -1.56 1.98
C GLY A 14 -3.61 -0.63 1.08
N ALA A 15 -3.95 -1.06 -0.12
CA ALA A 15 -4.77 -0.30 -1.06
C ALA A 15 -6.21 -0.07 -0.54
N ALA A 16 -6.80 -1.08 0.13
CA ALA A 16 -8.14 -0.97 0.70
C ALA A 16 -8.16 0.02 1.88
N ILE A 17 -7.17 -0.07 2.77
CA ILE A 17 -7.00 0.86 3.90
C ILE A 17 -6.83 2.29 3.36
N ALA A 18 -5.97 2.49 2.37
CA ALA A 18 -5.74 3.81 1.77
C ALA A 18 -7.01 4.38 1.10
N ALA A 19 -7.76 3.56 0.35
CA ALA A 19 -9.01 3.98 -0.28
C ALA A 19 -10.10 4.33 0.76
N ASN A 20 -10.19 3.56 1.85
CA ASN A 20 -11.13 3.84 2.94
C ASN A 20 -10.76 5.13 3.69
N ARG A 21 -9.47 5.33 4.01
CA ARG A 21 -8.98 6.57 4.62
C ARG A 21 -9.21 7.79 3.72
N LEU A 22 -8.99 7.65 2.41
CA LEU A 22 -9.31 8.73 1.48
C LEU A 22 -10.81 9.04 1.46
N MET A 23 -11.69 8.03 1.48
CA MET A 23 -13.13 8.27 1.57
C MET A 23 -13.48 9.09 2.82
N GLU A 24 -12.93 8.73 3.98
CA GLU A 24 -13.17 9.47 5.23
C GLU A 24 -12.57 10.88 5.15
N ALA A 25 -11.34 11.04 4.65
CA ALA A 25 -10.69 12.32 4.45
C ALA A 25 -11.54 13.26 3.57
N LEU A 26 -12.06 12.76 2.46
CA LEU A 26 -12.95 13.52 1.57
C LEU A 26 -14.25 13.92 2.27
N LYS A 27 -14.87 13.02 3.04
CA LYS A 27 -16.10 13.31 3.81
C LYS A 27 -15.85 14.40 4.87
N ASN A 28 -14.75 14.29 5.60
CA ASN A 28 -14.35 15.27 6.62
C ASN A 28 -14.04 16.65 6.01
N ASN A 29 -13.78 16.71 4.70
CA ASN A 29 -13.52 17.95 3.94
C ASN A 29 -14.67 18.32 2.97
N GLY A 30 -15.92 17.94 3.28
CA GLY A 30 -17.13 18.42 2.62
C GLY A 30 -17.55 17.72 1.32
N ILE A 31 -16.84 16.64 0.92
CA ILE A 31 -17.20 15.86 -0.27
C ILE A 31 -18.15 14.71 0.12
N LYS A 32 -19.21 14.51 -0.66
CA LYS A 32 -20.10 13.35 -0.49
C LYS A 32 -19.45 12.11 -1.12
N ALA A 33 -18.52 11.49 -0.40
CA ALA A 33 -17.84 10.29 -0.86
C ALA A 33 -18.56 9.01 -0.40
N LYS A 34 -18.67 8.03 -1.30
CA LYS A 34 -19.08 6.65 -1.03
C LYS A 34 -18.05 5.68 -1.60
N MET A 35 -17.93 4.52 -0.99
CA MET A 35 -17.06 3.45 -1.48
C MET A 35 -17.88 2.25 -1.94
N LEU A 36 -17.67 1.79 -3.16
CA LEU A 36 -18.23 0.56 -3.69
C LEU A 36 -17.17 -0.54 -3.65
N VAL A 37 -17.48 -1.63 -2.95
CA VAL A 37 -16.57 -2.75 -2.76
C VAL A 37 -17.20 -4.08 -3.16
N ARG A 38 -16.34 -5.04 -3.46
CA ARG A 38 -16.75 -6.43 -3.60
C ARG A 38 -16.92 -7.11 -2.24
N ASN A 39 -16.01 -6.85 -1.31
CA ASN A 39 -15.94 -7.47 0.00
C ASN A 39 -16.09 -6.41 1.10
N LYS A 40 -17.32 -6.21 1.56
CA LYS A 40 -17.64 -5.32 2.68
C LYS A 40 -17.44 -6.06 4.01
N GLN A 41 -16.86 -5.37 4.99
CA GLN A 41 -16.49 -5.92 6.29
C GLN A 41 -17.14 -5.20 7.48
N THR A 42 -17.64 -3.98 7.27
CA THR A 42 -18.27 -3.16 8.32
C THR A 42 -19.72 -2.83 7.96
N ASP A 43 -20.48 -2.33 8.92
CA ASP A 43 -21.86 -1.85 8.70
C ASP A 43 -21.92 -0.38 8.26
N GLN A 44 -20.80 0.20 7.88
CA GLN A 44 -20.69 1.60 7.50
C GLN A 44 -21.60 1.92 6.30
N VAL A 45 -22.51 2.90 6.45
CA VAL A 45 -23.51 3.26 5.42
C VAL A 45 -22.89 3.83 4.15
N THR A 46 -21.75 4.49 4.28
CA THR A 46 -20.99 5.05 3.15
C THR A 46 -20.26 4.00 2.32
N VAL A 47 -20.18 2.76 2.80
CA VAL A 47 -19.62 1.64 2.06
C VAL A 47 -20.74 0.77 1.53
N VAL A 48 -20.80 0.64 0.22
CA VAL A 48 -21.78 -0.19 -0.50
C VAL A 48 -21.10 -1.43 -1.03
N SER A 49 -21.73 -2.58 -0.92
CA SER A 49 -21.18 -3.81 -1.50
C SER A 49 -21.98 -4.28 -2.71
N LEU A 50 -21.29 -4.86 -3.67
CA LEU A 50 -21.93 -5.61 -4.72
C LEU A 50 -22.75 -6.77 -4.11
N LYS A 51 -23.93 -7.06 -4.64
CA LYS A 51 -24.77 -8.18 -4.17
C LYS A 51 -23.98 -9.48 -4.19
N LYS A 52 -24.00 -10.22 -3.09
CA LYS A 52 -23.39 -11.56 -3.02
C LYS A 52 -24.06 -12.47 -4.03
N SER A 53 -23.30 -13.10 -4.91
CA SER A 53 -23.79 -14.07 -5.89
C SER A 53 -22.71 -15.11 -6.19
N TRP A 54 -23.12 -16.29 -6.63
CA TRP A 54 -22.20 -17.34 -7.10
C TRP A 54 -21.36 -16.87 -8.31
N ARG A 55 -21.91 -15.97 -9.15
CA ARG A 55 -21.18 -15.35 -10.28
C ARG A 55 -19.90 -14.65 -9.83
N ARG A 56 -19.89 -14.01 -8.66
CA ARG A 56 -18.70 -13.32 -8.11
C ARG A 56 -17.58 -14.29 -7.73
N ILE A 57 -17.95 -15.45 -7.15
CA ILE A 57 -16.98 -16.51 -6.84
C ILE A 57 -16.40 -17.04 -8.15
N TRP A 58 -17.27 -17.31 -9.13
CA TRP A 58 -16.86 -17.74 -10.46
C TRP A 58 -15.97 -16.74 -11.18
N GLN A 59 -16.26 -15.45 -11.13
CA GLN A 59 -15.44 -14.39 -11.73
C GLN A 59 -14.00 -14.42 -11.20
N PHE A 60 -13.83 -14.46 -9.88
CA PHE A 60 -12.50 -14.59 -9.26
C PHE A 60 -11.79 -15.89 -9.68
N THR A 61 -12.49 -17.01 -9.56
CA THR A 61 -11.94 -18.34 -9.83
C THR A 61 -11.54 -18.47 -11.31
N TRP A 62 -12.37 -17.95 -12.22
CA TRP A 62 -12.11 -18.03 -13.66
C TRP A 62 -10.82 -17.31 -14.05
N GLU A 63 -10.59 -16.12 -13.53
CA GLU A 63 -9.35 -15.42 -13.78
C GLU A 63 -8.13 -16.22 -13.31
N ARG A 64 -8.20 -16.80 -12.12
CA ARG A 64 -7.12 -17.66 -11.58
C ARG A 64 -6.93 -18.92 -12.42
N ILE A 65 -8.02 -19.54 -12.91
CA ILE A 65 -7.95 -20.71 -13.80
C ILE A 65 -7.22 -20.35 -15.12
N VAL A 66 -7.54 -19.23 -15.73
CA VAL A 66 -6.88 -18.78 -16.97
C VAL A 66 -5.38 -18.57 -16.77
N ILE A 67 -4.98 -17.92 -15.67
CA ILE A 67 -3.57 -17.70 -15.34
C ILE A 67 -2.88 -19.04 -15.03
N TRP A 68 -3.54 -19.93 -14.29
CA TRP A 68 -3.05 -21.26 -13.96
C TRP A 68 -2.83 -22.13 -15.21
N ALA A 69 -3.78 -22.13 -16.14
CA ALA A 69 -3.65 -22.82 -17.42
C ALA A 69 -2.50 -22.26 -18.27
N ALA A 70 -2.35 -20.92 -18.34
CA ALA A 70 -1.23 -20.28 -19.03
C ALA A 70 0.14 -20.64 -18.41
N ASN A 71 0.18 -20.94 -17.11
CA ASN A 71 1.35 -21.43 -16.40
C ASN A 71 1.52 -22.97 -16.48
N GLY A 72 0.86 -23.64 -17.43
CA GLY A 72 0.96 -25.10 -17.60
C GLY A 72 0.45 -25.87 -16.38
N PHE A 73 -0.66 -25.39 -15.79
CA PHE A 73 -1.34 -25.97 -14.63
C PHE A 73 -0.50 -25.99 -13.35
N LYS A 74 0.42 -25.01 -13.17
CA LYS A 74 1.21 -24.84 -11.95
C LYS A 74 0.82 -23.56 -11.21
N ARG A 75 0.90 -23.60 -9.88
CA ARG A 75 0.57 -22.45 -9.00
C ARG A 75 1.73 -21.45 -8.90
N HIS A 76 2.32 -21.07 -10.04
CA HIS A 76 3.43 -20.11 -10.08
C HIS A 76 2.89 -18.68 -10.20
N ASN A 77 3.32 -17.79 -9.33
CA ASN A 77 2.99 -16.36 -9.34
C ASN A 77 1.50 -16.03 -9.54
N LEU A 78 0.60 -16.93 -9.10
CA LEU A 78 -0.84 -16.90 -9.38
C LEU A 78 -1.52 -15.60 -8.90
N PHE A 79 -0.94 -14.92 -7.91
CA PHE A 79 -1.43 -13.67 -7.35
C PHE A 79 -0.50 -12.47 -7.58
N ALA A 80 0.62 -12.68 -8.27
CA ALA A 80 1.52 -11.60 -8.66
C ALA A 80 1.07 -10.92 -9.97
N VAL A 81 0.10 -11.52 -10.68
CA VAL A 81 -0.42 -11.06 -11.96
C VAL A 81 -1.95 -11.09 -11.99
N ASP A 82 -2.54 -10.15 -12.69
CA ASP A 82 -3.98 -10.05 -12.96
C ASP A 82 -4.23 -9.67 -14.43
N ILE A 83 -5.26 -10.26 -15.06
CA ILE A 83 -5.61 -10.00 -16.45
C ILE A 83 -6.94 -9.26 -16.62
N ALA A 84 -7.68 -9.06 -15.53
CA ALA A 84 -8.96 -8.38 -15.47
C ALA A 84 -9.94 -8.82 -16.60
N ASN A 85 -10.00 -10.13 -16.86
CA ASN A 85 -10.87 -10.71 -17.90
C ASN A 85 -12.31 -10.91 -17.42
N THR A 86 -12.55 -10.77 -16.11
CA THR A 86 -13.87 -10.92 -15.47
C THR A 86 -14.11 -9.79 -14.48
N GLY A 87 -15.37 -9.38 -14.33
CA GLY A 87 -15.76 -8.32 -13.43
C GLY A 87 -17.27 -8.13 -13.39
N THR A 88 -17.72 -7.07 -12.72
CA THR A 88 -19.13 -6.74 -12.57
C THR A 88 -19.40 -5.35 -13.18
N ASP A 89 -20.36 -5.28 -14.10
CA ASP A 89 -20.87 -4.00 -14.60
C ASP A 89 -21.57 -3.24 -13.48
N ILE A 90 -21.04 -2.07 -13.14
CA ILE A 90 -21.55 -1.22 -12.07
C ILE A 90 -22.33 -0.01 -12.58
N THR A 91 -22.40 0.21 -13.90
CA THR A 91 -22.96 1.42 -14.51
C THR A 91 -24.47 1.56 -14.27
N SER A 92 -25.16 0.46 -13.99
CA SER A 92 -26.60 0.45 -13.64
C SER A 92 -26.89 0.78 -12.18
N LEU A 93 -25.86 0.78 -11.28
CA LEU A 93 -26.05 1.01 -9.85
C LEU A 93 -26.46 2.45 -9.56
N PRO A 94 -27.35 2.69 -8.59
CA PRO A 94 -27.76 4.05 -8.20
C PRO A 94 -26.57 4.91 -7.78
N GLU A 95 -25.58 4.34 -7.06
CA GLU A 95 -24.38 5.03 -6.61
C GLU A 95 -23.52 5.51 -7.77
N PHE A 96 -23.41 4.69 -8.84
CA PHE A 96 -22.69 5.08 -10.05
C PHE A 96 -23.43 6.22 -10.79
N ARG A 97 -24.75 6.08 -10.96
CA ARG A 97 -25.55 7.10 -11.67
C ARG A 97 -25.51 8.46 -10.98
N GLN A 98 -25.51 8.46 -9.64
CA GLN A 98 -25.49 9.67 -8.81
C GLN A 98 -24.12 10.32 -8.67
N ALA A 99 -23.04 9.60 -8.96
CA ALA A 99 -21.69 10.12 -8.84
C ALA A 99 -21.38 11.20 -9.89
N ASP A 100 -20.70 12.26 -9.47
CA ASP A 100 -20.13 13.28 -10.36
C ASP A 100 -18.74 12.82 -10.87
N VAL A 101 -17.99 12.07 -10.04
CA VAL A 101 -16.66 11.54 -10.33
C VAL A 101 -16.59 10.06 -9.96
N ILE A 102 -16.00 9.25 -10.82
CA ILE A 102 -15.69 7.85 -10.58
C ILE A 102 -14.19 7.75 -10.23
N HIS A 103 -13.88 7.22 -9.05
CA HIS A 103 -12.51 7.12 -8.57
C HIS A 103 -12.12 5.66 -8.39
N LEU A 104 -11.31 5.15 -9.31
CA LEU A 104 -10.79 3.78 -9.27
C LEU A 104 -9.57 3.69 -8.36
N HIS A 105 -9.51 2.64 -7.56
CA HIS A 105 -8.35 2.24 -6.76
C HIS A 105 -7.85 0.87 -7.20
N TRP A 106 -7.82 -0.10 -6.32
CA TRP A 106 -7.43 -1.47 -6.64
C TRP A 106 -8.65 -2.30 -7.04
N ILE A 107 -8.82 -2.54 -8.35
CA ILE A 107 -10.06 -3.08 -8.94
C ILE A 107 -9.93 -4.52 -9.45
N ASN A 108 -8.83 -5.18 -9.15
CA ASN A 108 -8.48 -6.51 -9.61
C ASN A 108 -9.28 -7.62 -8.90
N GLN A 109 -8.97 -8.88 -9.19
CA GLN A 109 -9.57 -10.07 -8.61
C GLN A 109 -11.10 -10.14 -8.80
N GLY A 110 -11.56 -9.82 -10.00
CA GLY A 110 -12.96 -9.94 -10.39
C GLY A 110 -13.88 -8.83 -9.86
N MET A 111 -13.34 -7.68 -9.45
CA MET A 111 -14.15 -6.48 -9.17
C MET A 111 -14.60 -5.83 -10.48
N LEU A 112 -13.67 -5.41 -11.32
CA LEU A 112 -13.92 -4.88 -12.66
C LEU A 112 -13.09 -5.62 -13.71
N SER A 113 -13.68 -5.93 -14.84
CA SER A 113 -12.94 -6.34 -16.03
C SER A 113 -12.54 -5.12 -16.87
N LEU A 114 -11.59 -5.28 -17.80
CA LEU A 114 -11.26 -4.23 -18.77
C LEU A 114 -12.49 -3.78 -19.57
N LYS A 115 -13.44 -4.71 -19.85
CA LYS A 115 -14.70 -4.38 -20.49
C LYS A 115 -15.63 -3.53 -19.60
N ASP A 116 -15.62 -3.76 -18.29
CA ASP A 116 -16.41 -2.95 -17.35
C ASP A 116 -15.81 -1.56 -17.21
N ILE A 117 -14.47 -1.43 -17.20
CA ILE A 117 -13.80 -0.12 -17.25
C ILE A 117 -14.15 0.61 -18.54
N GLN A 118 -14.19 -0.08 -19.68
CA GLN A 118 -14.64 0.53 -20.94
C GLN A 118 -16.07 1.10 -20.85
N ARG A 119 -16.99 0.39 -20.19
CA ARG A 119 -18.36 0.90 -19.96
C ARG A 119 -18.38 2.13 -19.05
N ILE A 120 -17.52 2.13 -18.02
CA ILE A 120 -17.35 3.29 -17.13
C ILE A 120 -16.88 4.50 -17.95
N LEU A 121 -15.85 4.35 -18.77
CA LEU A 121 -15.33 5.41 -19.64
C LEU A 121 -16.38 5.88 -20.66
N ALA A 122 -17.11 4.96 -21.26
CA ALA A 122 -18.18 5.27 -22.21
C ALA A 122 -19.37 6.03 -21.58
N SER A 123 -19.49 6.05 -20.25
CA SER A 123 -20.55 6.84 -19.57
C SER A 123 -20.31 8.35 -19.62
N GLY A 124 -19.14 8.81 -20.04
CA GLY A 124 -18.77 10.23 -20.09
C GLY A 124 -18.49 10.86 -18.71
N LYS A 125 -18.56 10.09 -17.62
CA LYS A 125 -18.20 10.60 -16.28
C LYS A 125 -16.70 10.75 -16.14
N PRO A 126 -16.20 11.82 -15.49
CA PRO A 126 -14.78 11.97 -15.16
C PRO A 126 -14.26 10.79 -14.36
N VAL A 127 -13.11 10.24 -14.76
CA VAL A 127 -12.48 9.08 -14.12
C VAL A 127 -11.10 9.48 -13.58
N VAL A 128 -10.91 9.25 -12.27
CA VAL A 128 -9.62 9.30 -11.60
C VAL A 128 -9.22 7.88 -11.24
N TRP A 129 -7.93 7.54 -11.35
CA TRP A 129 -7.42 6.22 -10.98
C TRP A 129 -6.20 6.35 -10.08
N THR A 130 -6.38 6.12 -8.77
CA THR A 130 -5.26 6.03 -7.84
C THR A 130 -4.57 4.66 -7.95
N MET A 131 -3.33 4.70 -8.36
CA MET A 131 -2.46 3.53 -8.54
C MET A 131 -1.77 3.17 -7.22
N HIS A 132 -2.04 1.97 -6.72
CA HIS A 132 -1.38 1.44 -5.52
C HIS A 132 -0.20 0.51 -5.86
N ASP A 133 -0.13 0.05 -7.09
CA ASP A 133 0.91 -0.77 -7.67
C ASP A 133 1.06 -0.48 -9.18
N MET A 134 1.90 -1.23 -9.87
CA MET A 134 2.20 -1.00 -11.29
C MET A 134 1.16 -1.59 -12.26
N TRP A 135 0.14 -2.32 -11.76
CA TRP A 135 -0.81 -3.01 -12.65
C TRP A 135 -1.51 -2.09 -13.67
N PRO A 136 -1.95 -0.86 -13.34
CA PRO A 136 -2.60 0.01 -14.31
C PRO A 136 -1.75 0.30 -15.57
N PHE A 137 -0.43 0.34 -15.44
CA PHE A 137 0.49 0.72 -16.51
C PHE A 137 1.45 -0.40 -16.97
N THR A 138 1.24 -1.64 -16.54
CA THR A 138 1.92 -2.84 -17.04
C THR A 138 0.96 -3.73 -17.82
N GLY A 139 1.43 -4.83 -18.40
CA GLY A 139 0.55 -5.83 -19.01
C GLY A 139 -0.33 -6.51 -17.95
N ILE A 140 0.29 -7.22 -17.03
CA ILE A 140 -0.41 -8.05 -16.04
C ILE A 140 0.15 -7.96 -14.61
N CYS A 141 1.38 -7.48 -14.42
CA CYS A 141 2.07 -7.56 -13.13
C CYS A 141 1.74 -6.38 -12.21
N HIS A 142 1.68 -6.66 -10.89
CA HIS A 142 1.55 -5.64 -9.85
C HIS A 142 2.88 -4.96 -9.55
N TYR A 143 3.99 -5.66 -9.75
CA TYR A 143 5.35 -5.13 -9.68
C TYR A 143 6.19 -5.79 -10.76
N SER A 144 6.96 -5.00 -11.50
CA SER A 144 7.74 -5.50 -12.65
C SER A 144 9.10 -6.10 -12.24
N GLY A 145 9.56 -5.84 -11.00
CA GLY A 145 10.94 -6.15 -10.64
C GLY A 145 11.92 -5.40 -11.56
N GLU A 146 12.84 -6.14 -12.15
CA GLU A 146 13.83 -5.60 -13.08
C GLU A 146 13.32 -5.52 -14.54
N CYS A 147 12.06 -5.96 -14.80
CA CYS A 147 11.49 -5.94 -16.13
C CYS A 147 11.03 -4.54 -16.53
N GLU A 148 11.56 -3.99 -17.61
CA GLU A 148 11.20 -2.68 -18.15
C GLU A 148 10.34 -2.73 -19.42
N LYS A 149 9.84 -3.90 -19.82
CA LYS A 149 9.07 -4.05 -21.08
C LYS A 149 7.82 -3.20 -21.16
N TYR A 150 7.25 -2.82 -20.01
CA TYR A 150 6.08 -1.92 -19.95
C TYR A 150 6.37 -0.50 -20.50
N THR A 151 7.63 -0.13 -20.65
CA THR A 151 8.02 1.16 -21.25
C THR A 151 7.75 1.23 -22.75
N ALA A 152 7.74 0.09 -23.41
CA ALA A 152 7.40 -0.06 -24.82
C ALA A 152 6.18 -0.97 -25.01
N GLN A 153 6.34 -2.27 -24.85
CA GLN A 153 5.28 -3.27 -24.99
C GLN A 153 5.58 -4.50 -24.16
N CYS A 154 4.62 -4.93 -23.33
CA CYS A 154 4.74 -6.16 -22.56
C CYS A 154 4.58 -7.39 -23.46
N HIS A 155 5.51 -8.34 -23.35
CA HIS A 155 5.52 -9.68 -23.92
C HIS A 155 6.54 -10.54 -23.19
N ASP A 156 6.61 -11.86 -23.42
CA ASP A 156 7.57 -12.76 -22.78
C ASP A 156 7.73 -12.46 -21.29
N CYS A 157 6.61 -12.50 -20.55
CA CYS A 157 6.56 -12.03 -19.15
C CYS A 157 7.36 -12.95 -18.22
N PRO A 158 8.35 -12.46 -17.48
CA PRO A 158 9.18 -13.28 -16.59
C PRO A 158 8.40 -13.83 -15.39
N LEU A 159 7.21 -13.32 -15.10
CA LEU A 159 6.34 -13.82 -14.05
C LEU A 159 5.49 -15.02 -14.49
N LEU A 160 5.47 -15.35 -15.78
CA LEU A 160 4.82 -16.55 -16.30
C LEU A 160 5.83 -17.68 -16.42
N LEU A 161 5.40 -18.92 -16.19
CA LEU A 161 6.26 -20.11 -16.36
C LEU A 161 6.59 -20.44 -17.81
N LYS A 162 5.74 -19.99 -18.74
CA LYS A 162 5.92 -20.20 -20.17
C LYS A 162 5.84 -18.85 -20.88
N PRO A 163 6.86 -17.98 -20.69
CA PRO A 163 6.89 -16.70 -21.38
C PRO A 163 7.01 -16.91 -22.89
N HIS A 164 6.27 -16.17 -23.68
CA HIS A 164 6.35 -16.11 -25.13
C HIS A 164 5.73 -14.82 -25.64
N HIS A 165 6.09 -14.44 -26.89
CA HIS A 165 5.72 -13.15 -27.44
C HIS A 165 4.22 -12.83 -27.37
N HIS A 166 3.34 -13.82 -27.58
CA HIS A 166 1.88 -13.67 -27.54
C HIS A 166 1.26 -14.20 -26.24
N ASP A 167 1.94 -14.04 -25.11
CA ASP A 167 1.46 -14.49 -23.80
C ASP A 167 0.34 -13.60 -23.22
N LEU A 168 -0.08 -13.87 -21.98
CA LEU A 168 -1.13 -13.08 -21.33
C LEU A 168 -0.74 -11.61 -21.12
N SER A 169 0.57 -11.32 -21.00
CA SER A 169 1.02 -9.94 -20.77
C SER A 169 0.85 -9.08 -22.01
N GLU A 170 1.20 -9.60 -23.17
CA GLU A 170 1.02 -8.92 -24.47
C GLU A 170 -0.46 -8.70 -24.77
N LYS A 171 -1.28 -9.75 -24.63
CA LYS A 171 -2.73 -9.68 -24.90
C LYS A 171 -3.43 -8.66 -23.99
N THR A 172 -3.05 -8.61 -22.73
CA THR A 172 -3.66 -7.69 -21.76
C THR A 172 -3.15 -6.26 -21.98
N PHE A 173 -1.87 -6.11 -22.30
CA PHE A 173 -1.26 -4.82 -22.65
C PHE A 173 -2.00 -4.16 -23.82
N HIS A 174 -2.19 -4.86 -24.93
CA HIS A 174 -2.92 -4.34 -26.07
C HIS A 174 -4.39 -4.02 -25.76
N LYS A 175 -5.04 -4.81 -24.91
CA LYS A 175 -6.40 -4.47 -24.45
C LYS A 175 -6.42 -3.17 -23.65
N LYS A 176 -5.46 -2.96 -22.75
CA LYS A 176 -5.33 -1.71 -22.00
C LYS A 176 -5.01 -0.53 -22.92
N GLN A 177 -4.09 -0.71 -23.87
CA GLN A 177 -3.75 0.32 -24.85
C GLN A 177 -5.00 0.80 -25.62
N LYS A 178 -5.79 -0.13 -26.14
CA LYS A 178 -7.07 0.20 -26.81
C LYS A 178 -8.06 0.87 -25.87
N LEU A 179 -8.14 0.40 -24.62
CA LEU A 179 -9.05 0.93 -23.61
C LEU A 179 -8.68 2.38 -23.25
N TYR A 180 -7.44 2.66 -22.97
CA TYR A 180 -6.98 3.99 -22.54
C TYR A 180 -7.05 5.03 -23.66
N ALA A 181 -6.98 4.62 -24.91
CA ALA A 181 -7.20 5.49 -26.04
C ALA A 181 -8.66 5.98 -26.21
N THR A 182 -9.64 5.40 -25.48
CA THR A 182 -11.07 5.73 -25.66
C THR A 182 -11.51 6.99 -24.94
N ALA A 183 -10.87 7.35 -23.82
CA ALA A 183 -11.24 8.52 -23.03
C ALA A 183 -10.09 8.93 -22.09
N PRO A 184 -10.01 10.21 -21.71
CA PRO A 184 -9.00 10.67 -20.77
C PRO A 184 -9.25 10.08 -19.38
N ILE A 185 -8.17 9.60 -18.74
CA ILE A 185 -8.13 9.15 -17.35
C ILE A 185 -7.09 10.00 -16.63
N THR A 186 -7.41 10.49 -15.44
CA THR A 186 -6.43 11.13 -14.56
C THR A 186 -5.84 10.08 -13.63
N PHE A 187 -4.57 9.74 -13.81
CA PHE A 187 -3.86 8.79 -12.97
C PHE A 187 -3.18 9.49 -11.80
N ILE A 188 -3.36 8.93 -10.61
CA ILE A 188 -2.71 9.39 -9.37
C ILE A 188 -1.80 8.29 -8.87
N ALA A 189 -0.51 8.58 -8.73
CA ALA A 189 0.45 7.69 -8.09
C ALA A 189 0.53 7.99 -6.59
N CYS A 190 0.56 6.96 -5.74
CA CYS A 190 0.69 7.19 -4.30
C CYS A 190 2.10 7.64 -3.90
N SER A 191 3.12 7.40 -4.72
CA SER A 191 4.51 7.80 -4.47
C SER A 191 5.15 8.44 -5.71
N GLN A 192 6.18 9.24 -5.48
CA GLN A 192 7.02 9.80 -6.56
C GLN A 192 7.71 8.70 -7.36
N TRP A 193 8.11 7.60 -6.68
CA TRP A 193 8.64 6.43 -7.35
C TRP A 193 7.64 5.84 -8.34
N LEU A 194 6.39 5.61 -7.90
CA LEU A 194 5.37 5.03 -8.78
C LEU A 194 4.99 6.00 -9.92
N GLU A 195 4.96 7.31 -9.66
CA GLU A 195 4.77 8.32 -10.70
C GLU A 195 5.85 8.25 -11.76
N ALA A 196 7.13 8.20 -11.34
CA ALA A 196 8.27 8.09 -12.26
C ALA A 196 8.21 6.81 -13.12
N MET A 197 7.80 5.68 -12.52
CA MET A 197 7.60 4.43 -13.27
C MET A 197 6.40 4.53 -14.23
N ALA A 198 5.29 5.11 -13.80
CA ALA A 198 4.08 5.28 -14.61
C ALA A 198 4.35 6.18 -15.83
N ARG A 199 5.10 7.27 -15.66
CA ARG A 199 5.48 8.17 -16.76
C ARG A 199 6.34 7.51 -17.84
N LYS A 200 7.10 6.46 -17.49
CA LYS A 200 7.89 5.67 -18.46
C LYS A 200 6.99 4.74 -19.29
N SER A 201 5.78 4.41 -18.84
CA SER A 201 4.94 3.44 -19.53
C SER A 201 4.33 4.01 -20.81
N SER A 202 4.46 3.27 -21.90
CA SER A 202 3.82 3.61 -23.17
C SER A 202 2.28 3.56 -23.11
N LEU A 203 1.68 2.82 -22.14
CA LEU A 203 0.23 2.78 -21.94
C LEU A 203 -0.33 4.12 -21.46
N LEU A 204 0.44 4.89 -20.71
CA LEU A 204 -0.04 6.13 -20.09
C LEU A 204 0.40 7.40 -20.81
N GLN A 205 1.03 7.28 -21.98
CA GLN A 205 1.37 8.42 -22.80
C GLN A 205 0.12 9.22 -23.18
N GLY A 206 0.17 10.54 -22.98
CA GLY A 206 -0.95 11.43 -23.24
C GLY A 206 -1.99 11.53 -22.10
N HIS A 207 -1.86 10.74 -21.02
CA HIS A 207 -2.71 10.87 -19.84
C HIS A 207 -2.07 11.79 -18.78
N SER A 208 -2.93 12.44 -17.98
CA SER A 208 -2.49 13.20 -16.81
C SER A 208 -2.03 12.23 -15.71
N ILE A 209 -0.81 12.42 -15.22
CA ILE A 209 -0.23 11.64 -14.12
C ILE A 209 0.30 12.63 -13.08
N THR A 210 -0.08 12.45 -11.83
CA THR A 210 0.43 13.24 -10.70
C THR A 210 0.61 12.38 -9.46
N ASN A 211 1.36 12.87 -8.48
CA ASN A 211 1.56 12.20 -7.19
C ASN A 211 0.69 12.82 -6.11
N ILE A 212 -0.10 11.98 -5.41
CA ILE A 212 -0.79 12.33 -4.17
C ILE A 212 -0.64 11.12 -3.21
N PRO A 213 -0.04 11.32 -2.02
CA PRO A 213 0.21 10.21 -1.10
C PRO A 213 -1.07 9.70 -0.42
N ASN A 214 -0.96 8.56 0.28
CA ASN A 214 -2.05 8.03 1.09
C ASN A 214 -2.31 8.90 2.31
N ALA A 215 -3.59 9.09 2.65
CA ALA A 215 -4.00 9.86 3.82
C ALA A 215 -3.87 9.06 5.11
N ILE A 216 -3.59 9.77 6.22
CA ILE A 216 -3.64 9.26 7.59
C ILE A 216 -4.49 10.17 8.49
N ASN A 217 -5.27 9.58 9.38
CA ASN A 217 -6.01 10.33 10.39
C ASN A 217 -5.10 10.72 11.56
N THR A 218 -4.55 11.93 11.52
CA THR A 218 -3.64 12.47 12.54
C THR A 218 -4.33 12.83 13.87
N ASN A 219 -5.66 12.83 13.93
CA ASN A 219 -6.38 12.94 15.19
C ASN A 219 -6.39 11.60 15.95
N LEU A 220 -6.34 10.50 15.23
CA LEU A 220 -6.29 9.14 15.78
C LEU A 220 -4.84 8.69 16.00
N PHE A 221 -4.03 8.71 14.93
CA PHE A 221 -2.59 8.39 14.96
C PHE A 221 -1.82 9.64 15.41
N LYS A 222 -1.42 9.67 16.65
CA LYS A 222 -0.66 10.75 17.26
C LYS A 222 0.17 10.25 18.44
N PRO A 223 1.20 10.97 18.85
CA PRO A 223 2.00 10.63 20.01
C PRO A 223 1.14 10.52 21.29
N ARG A 224 1.40 9.47 22.08
CA ARG A 224 0.77 9.20 23.38
C ARG A 224 1.82 8.75 24.39
N ALA A 225 1.46 8.71 25.67
CA ALA A 225 2.35 8.25 26.73
C ALA A 225 2.76 6.78 26.51
N LYS A 226 4.03 6.56 26.17
CA LYS A 226 4.65 5.24 25.88
C LYS A 226 4.44 4.25 27.02
N LYS A 227 4.63 4.70 28.27
CA LYS A 227 4.46 3.86 29.46
C LYS A 227 3.05 3.27 29.51
N PHE A 228 2.02 4.07 29.32
CA PHE A 228 0.63 3.62 29.33
C PHE A 228 0.36 2.59 28.20
N ALA A 229 0.88 2.82 27.00
CA ALA A 229 0.73 1.89 25.89
C ALA A 229 1.39 0.53 26.19
N ARG A 230 2.60 0.55 26.79
CA ARG A 230 3.32 -0.67 27.19
C ARG A 230 2.60 -1.45 28.28
N GLU A 231 2.14 -0.78 29.33
CA GLU A 231 1.36 -1.41 30.40
C GLU A 231 0.11 -2.11 29.84
N LYS A 232 -0.63 -1.41 28.97
CA LYS A 232 -1.83 -1.94 28.32
C LYS A 232 -1.58 -3.18 27.46
N LEU A 233 -0.42 -3.22 26.80
CA LEU A 233 -0.04 -4.31 25.90
C LEU A 233 0.85 -5.37 26.58
N HIS A 234 1.06 -5.26 27.90
CA HIS A 234 1.95 -6.15 28.67
C HIS A 234 3.37 -6.25 28.12
N LEU A 235 3.89 -5.12 27.60
CA LEU A 235 5.25 -4.99 27.09
C LEU A 235 6.21 -4.46 28.17
N PRO A 236 7.52 -4.81 28.12
CA PRO A 236 8.50 -4.34 29.08
C PRO A 236 8.68 -2.82 28.99
N THR A 237 8.88 -2.19 30.14
CA THR A 237 9.08 -0.73 30.25
C THR A 237 10.56 -0.34 30.23
N ASP A 238 11.46 -1.28 30.48
CA ASP A 238 12.91 -1.16 30.60
C ASP A 238 13.69 -1.49 29.32
N LYS A 239 13.01 -1.92 28.25
CA LYS A 239 13.61 -2.28 26.96
C LYS A 239 13.39 -1.19 25.91
N LYS A 240 14.32 -1.12 24.94
CA LYS A 240 14.09 -0.43 23.67
C LYS A 240 13.44 -1.41 22.70
N LEU A 241 12.25 -1.08 22.20
CA LEU A 241 11.42 -1.97 21.40
C LEU A 241 11.43 -1.60 19.92
N LEU A 242 11.88 -2.52 19.09
CA LEU A 242 11.76 -2.46 17.63
C LEU A 242 10.39 -3.02 17.22
N LEU A 243 9.71 -2.40 16.28
CA LEU A 243 8.49 -2.94 15.68
C LEU A 243 8.74 -3.35 14.23
N PHE A 244 8.42 -4.59 13.90
CA PHE A 244 8.24 -5.07 12.54
C PHE A 244 6.78 -5.49 12.32
N GLY A 245 6.16 -5.03 11.22
CA GLY A 245 4.76 -5.31 10.93
C GLY A 245 4.53 -5.80 9.51
N SER A 246 3.77 -6.91 9.37
CA SER A 246 3.31 -7.43 8.09
C SER A 246 2.00 -8.20 8.27
N MET A 247 1.09 -8.13 7.27
CA MET A 247 -0.14 -8.93 7.33
C MET A 247 0.16 -10.43 7.50
N LYS A 248 1.18 -10.92 6.81
CA LYS A 248 1.71 -12.28 6.92
C LYS A 248 3.23 -12.20 7.07
N ILE A 249 3.75 -12.65 8.22
CA ILE A 249 5.18 -12.54 8.53
C ILE A 249 6.05 -13.31 7.53
N THR A 250 5.55 -14.39 6.97
CA THR A 250 6.25 -15.21 5.96
C THR A 250 6.24 -14.60 4.55
N ASP A 251 5.70 -13.39 4.35
CA ASP A 251 5.82 -12.67 3.07
C ASP A 251 7.27 -12.20 2.86
N LYS A 252 8.02 -12.94 2.04
CA LYS A 252 9.43 -12.65 1.74
C LYS A 252 9.65 -11.23 1.21
N ARG A 253 8.64 -10.65 0.54
CA ARG A 253 8.70 -9.28 0.04
C ARG A 253 8.88 -8.25 1.16
N LYS A 254 8.45 -8.58 2.39
CA LYS A 254 8.59 -7.70 3.57
C LYS A 254 9.95 -7.79 4.27
N GLY A 255 10.80 -8.76 3.87
CA GLY A 255 12.21 -8.78 4.20
C GLY A 255 12.54 -9.09 5.66
N ILE A 256 11.70 -9.83 6.39
CA ILE A 256 11.98 -10.19 7.80
C ILE A 256 13.34 -10.87 7.97
N ASP A 257 13.80 -11.62 6.97
CA ASP A 257 15.11 -12.31 7.02
C ASP A 257 16.25 -11.30 7.18
N TYR A 258 16.17 -10.11 6.56
CA TYR A 258 17.15 -9.04 6.72
C TYR A 258 17.11 -8.41 8.12
N LEU A 259 15.91 -8.28 8.72
CA LEU A 259 15.82 -7.82 10.10
C LEU A 259 16.42 -8.82 11.08
N ILE A 260 16.16 -10.11 10.89
CA ILE A 260 16.75 -11.17 11.71
C ILE A 260 18.28 -11.12 11.63
N GLU A 261 18.82 -10.98 10.43
CA GLU A 261 20.27 -10.90 10.23
C GLU A 261 20.85 -9.61 10.83
N ALA A 262 20.21 -8.46 10.64
CA ALA A 262 20.60 -7.20 11.26
C ALA A 262 20.61 -7.30 12.81
N CYS A 263 19.62 -7.97 13.40
CA CYS A 263 19.58 -8.19 14.85
C CYS A 263 20.73 -9.10 15.33
N LYS A 264 21.14 -10.10 14.55
CA LYS A 264 22.33 -10.94 14.88
C LYS A 264 23.61 -10.14 14.81
N LEU A 265 23.77 -9.28 13.80
CA LEU A 265 24.91 -8.36 13.69
C LEU A 265 24.97 -7.42 14.90
N LEU A 266 23.85 -6.80 15.27
CA LEU A 266 23.76 -5.96 16.47
C LEU A 266 24.15 -6.71 17.75
N ALA A 267 23.74 -7.97 17.90
CA ALA A 267 24.10 -8.77 19.07
C ALA A 267 25.62 -9.03 19.18
N GLN A 268 26.32 -9.05 18.06
CA GLN A 268 27.76 -9.25 17.99
C GLN A 268 28.57 -7.95 18.12
N GLN A 269 28.10 -6.89 17.44
CA GLN A 269 28.83 -5.62 17.33
C GLN A 269 28.54 -4.68 18.49
N GLU A 270 27.30 -4.71 19.02
CA GLU A 270 26.80 -3.79 20.07
C GLU A 270 26.20 -4.58 21.26
N PRO A 271 27.02 -5.31 22.07
CA PRO A 271 26.50 -6.18 23.12
C PRO A 271 25.70 -5.46 24.21
N GLU A 272 26.09 -4.23 24.57
CA GLU A 272 25.38 -3.43 25.58
C GLU A 272 24.01 -2.97 25.11
N LEU A 273 23.92 -2.49 23.89
CA LEU A 273 22.63 -2.13 23.27
C LEU A 273 21.75 -3.40 23.15
N SER A 274 22.34 -4.50 22.72
CA SER A 274 21.64 -5.76 22.49
C SER A 274 20.91 -6.28 23.73
N GLN A 275 21.47 -6.11 24.91
CA GLN A 275 20.83 -6.47 26.18
C GLN A 275 19.60 -5.63 26.49
N GLN A 276 19.50 -4.45 25.92
CA GLN A 276 18.36 -3.54 26.10
C GLN A 276 17.29 -3.70 25.02
N LEU A 277 17.55 -4.47 23.93
CA LEU A 277 16.63 -4.59 22.82
C LEU A 277 15.55 -5.66 23.05
N GLY A 278 14.41 -5.42 22.42
CA GLY A 278 13.34 -6.39 22.21
C GLY A 278 12.65 -6.11 20.88
N VAL A 279 12.01 -7.11 20.29
CA VAL A 279 11.35 -6.99 18.98
C VAL A 279 9.86 -7.30 19.11
N VAL A 280 9.01 -6.36 18.79
CA VAL A 280 7.57 -6.56 18.61
C VAL A 280 7.35 -7.00 17.17
N VAL A 281 6.78 -8.18 16.98
CA VAL A 281 6.46 -8.72 15.65
C VAL A 281 4.96 -8.74 15.48
N LEU A 282 4.43 -7.89 14.59
CA LEU A 282 3.01 -7.72 14.37
C LEU A 282 2.56 -8.40 13.07
N GLY A 283 1.69 -9.40 13.16
CA GLY A 283 1.11 -10.06 11.99
C GLY A 283 0.76 -11.52 12.20
N SER A 284 0.08 -12.12 11.22
CA SER A 284 -0.24 -13.54 11.27
C SER A 284 1.03 -14.38 11.27
N GLN A 285 1.07 -15.41 12.11
CA GLN A 285 2.21 -16.32 12.29
C GLN A 285 3.43 -15.70 13.01
N ALA A 286 3.29 -14.58 13.72
CA ALA A 286 4.39 -13.93 14.46
C ALA A 286 5.07 -14.87 15.49
N GLU A 287 4.32 -15.79 16.10
CA GLU A 287 4.85 -16.79 17.04
C GLU A 287 6.00 -17.65 16.45
N GLN A 288 5.97 -17.89 15.14
CA GLN A 288 7.00 -18.70 14.46
C GLN A 288 8.38 -18.04 14.45
N CYS A 289 8.46 -16.74 14.80
CA CYS A 289 9.71 -15.99 14.81
C CYS A 289 10.45 -16.07 16.16
N LYS A 290 9.86 -16.67 17.21
CA LYS A 290 10.42 -16.64 18.58
C LYS A 290 11.88 -17.12 18.68
N SER A 291 12.25 -18.15 17.94
CA SER A 291 13.60 -18.73 17.98
C SER A 291 14.57 -18.13 16.96
N LEU A 292 14.13 -17.17 16.14
CA LEU A 292 14.96 -16.66 15.04
C LEU A 292 15.77 -15.42 15.42
N PHE A 293 15.33 -14.68 16.44
CA PHE A 293 15.96 -13.44 16.90
C PHE A 293 16.89 -13.69 18.09
N PRO A 294 18.01 -12.95 18.21
CA PRO A 294 18.90 -13.02 19.37
C PRO A 294 18.35 -12.28 20.61
N PHE A 295 17.28 -11.51 20.45
CA PHE A 295 16.64 -10.72 21.51
C PHE A 295 15.27 -11.30 21.88
N PRO A 296 14.70 -10.94 23.05
CA PRO A 296 13.30 -11.25 23.37
C PRO A 296 12.36 -10.73 22.30
N ILE A 297 11.42 -11.55 21.84
CA ILE A 297 10.36 -11.12 20.93
C ILE A 297 8.99 -11.13 21.60
N TYR A 298 8.17 -10.20 21.19
CA TYR A 298 6.80 -10.00 21.66
C TYR A 298 5.87 -10.14 20.45
N PRO A 299 5.44 -11.37 20.13
CA PRO A 299 4.62 -11.62 18.97
C PRO A 299 3.19 -11.11 19.19
N MET A 300 2.68 -10.38 18.23
CA MET A 300 1.31 -9.90 18.19
C MET A 300 0.61 -10.42 16.94
N ASN A 301 -0.62 -10.86 17.07
CA ASN A 301 -1.43 -11.28 15.93
C ASN A 301 -1.74 -10.09 15.02
N TYR A 302 -2.28 -10.39 13.83
CA TYR A 302 -2.76 -9.35 12.95
C TYR A 302 -3.87 -8.53 13.61
N VAL A 303 -3.68 -7.22 13.65
CA VAL A 303 -4.61 -6.24 14.21
C VAL A 303 -5.21 -5.41 13.08
N SER A 304 -6.54 -5.35 13.03
CA SER A 304 -7.31 -4.52 12.09
C SER A 304 -7.94 -3.29 12.74
N ASN A 305 -7.96 -3.24 14.07
CA ASN A 305 -8.49 -2.11 14.83
C ASN A 305 -7.44 -0.99 14.91
N GLU A 306 -7.73 0.15 14.30
CA GLU A 306 -6.79 1.27 14.27
C GLU A 306 -6.46 1.84 15.66
N LYS A 307 -7.37 1.78 16.64
CA LYS A 307 -7.08 2.23 18.02
C LYS A 307 -6.03 1.35 18.69
N GLU A 308 -6.10 0.04 18.45
CA GLU A 308 -5.11 -0.91 18.96
C GLU A 308 -3.77 -0.76 18.23
N LEU A 309 -3.78 -0.52 16.92
CA LEU A 309 -2.56 -0.18 16.16
C LEU A 309 -1.88 1.08 16.70
N VAL A 310 -2.64 2.12 17.06
CA VAL A 310 -2.10 3.34 17.68
C VAL A 310 -1.41 3.03 19.01
N ASP A 311 -1.97 2.14 19.83
CA ASP A 311 -1.33 1.74 21.10
C ASP A 311 -0.03 0.96 20.81
N ILE A 312 -0.01 0.08 19.79
CA ILE A 312 1.19 -0.67 19.39
C ILE A 312 2.29 0.28 18.91
N TYR A 313 1.97 1.23 18.02
CA TYR A 313 2.98 2.20 17.57
C TYR A 313 3.51 3.05 18.73
N ASN A 314 2.66 3.52 19.64
CA ASN A 314 3.09 4.31 20.78
C ASN A 314 3.86 3.51 21.86
N ALA A 315 3.83 2.18 21.81
CA ALA A 315 4.57 1.33 22.75
C ALA A 315 6.03 1.07 22.35
N VAL A 316 6.40 1.36 21.10
CA VAL A 316 7.73 1.03 20.57
C VAL A 316 8.63 2.26 20.45
N ASP A 317 9.92 2.03 20.20
CA ASP A 317 10.90 3.09 20.04
C ASP A 317 11.32 3.27 18.58
N LEU A 318 11.16 2.26 17.74
CA LEU A 318 11.60 2.28 16.35
C LEU A 318 10.73 1.38 15.51
N TYR A 319 10.31 1.85 14.34
CA TYR A 319 9.68 1.02 13.32
C TYR A 319 10.69 0.61 12.26
N VAL A 320 10.83 -0.69 11.99
CA VAL A 320 11.78 -1.21 11.01
C VAL A 320 11.04 -1.89 9.86
N THR A 321 11.30 -1.47 8.63
CA THR A 321 10.69 -2.01 7.43
C THR A 321 11.71 -2.34 6.34
N PRO A 322 12.32 -3.53 6.36
CA PRO A 322 13.29 -3.97 5.36
C PRO A 322 12.60 -4.55 4.12
N SER A 323 11.53 -3.89 3.67
CA SER A 323 10.77 -4.33 2.49
C SER A 323 11.65 -4.38 1.26
N LEU A 324 11.56 -5.48 0.49
CA LEU A 324 12.29 -5.65 -0.78
C LEU A 324 11.54 -5.00 -1.94
N GLN A 325 10.25 -4.70 -1.75
CA GLN A 325 9.42 -4.06 -2.74
C GLN A 325 8.18 -3.45 -2.07
N ASP A 326 8.06 -2.15 -2.11
CA ASP A 326 6.89 -1.44 -1.58
C ASP A 326 6.69 -0.12 -2.33
N ASN A 327 5.44 0.30 -2.51
CA ASN A 327 5.14 1.57 -3.14
C ASN A 327 5.16 2.71 -2.10
N LEU A 328 4.17 2.73 -1.20
CA LEU A 328 4.07 3.70 -0.11
C LEU A 328 3.45 2.99 1.11
N PRO A 329 4.27 2.33 1.95
CA PRO A 329 3.76 1.53 3.05
C PRO A 329 3.03 2.39 4.09
N ASN A 330 1.74 2.14 4.29
CA ASN A 330 0.93 2.85 5.29
C ASN A 330 1.52 2.75 6.70
N THR A 331 2.20 1.64 7.00
CA THR A 331 2.82 1.40 8.30
C THR A 331 3.91 2.39 8.67
N ILE A 332 4.64 2.92 7.69
CA ILE A 332 5.61 4.02 7.93
C ILE A 332 4.85 5.29 8.33
N VAL A 333 3.82 5.68 7.58
CA VAL A 333 3.04 6.89 7.90
C VAL A 333 2.36 6.76 9.27
N GLU A 334 1.86 5.57 9.60
CA GLU A 334 1.23 5.26 10.89
C GLU A 334 2.23 5.41 12.04
N ALA A 335 3.44 4.86 11.90
CA ALA A 335 4.53 5.00 12.87
C ALA A 335 4.93 6.47 13.03
N MET A 336 5.21 7.16 11.92
CA MET A 336 5.60 8.57 11.93
C MET A 336 4.52 9.46 12.55
N ALA A 337 3.23 9.21 12.26
CA ALA A 337 2.12 9.94 12.87
C ALA A 337 2.02 9.72 14.38
N CYS A 338 2.54 8.61 14.91
CA CYS A 338 2.71 8.38 16.35
C CYS A 338 4.03 8.91 16.90
N GLY A 339 4.84 9.63 16.10
CA GLY A 339 6.15 10.15 16.51
C GLY A 339 7.24 9.08 16.60
N ILE A 340 7.09 7.97 15.89
CA ILE A 340 8.06 6.88 15.91
C ILE A 340 8.99 7.00 14.70
N PRO A 341 10.31 7.18 14.90
CA PRO A 341 11.30 7.15 13.84
C PRO A 341 11.25 5.81 13.09
N CYS A 342 11.63 5.84 11.82
CA CYS A 342 11.56 4.67 10.95
C CYS A 342 12.92 4.33 10.34
N VAL A 343 13.24 3.04 10.24
CA VAL A 343 14.38 2.54 9.48
C VAL A 343 13.86 1.64 8.36
N GLY A 344 14.30 1.89 7.12
CA GLY A 344 13.85 1.13 5.97
C GLY A 344 14.86 1.11 4.83
N PHE A 345 14.72 0.16 3.92
CA PHE A 345 15.59 0.09 2.75
C PHE A 345 15.31 1.20 1.72
N ASN A 346 16.36 1.59 1.00
CA ASN A 346 16.28 2.47 -0.16
C ASN A 346 15.60 1.75 -1.34
N VAL A 347 14.27 1.64 -1.29
CA VAL A 347 13.46 0.97 -2.33
C VAL A 347 12.07 1.56 -2.45
N GLY A 348 11.56 1.66 -3.67
CA GLY A 348 10.20 2.14 -3.93
C GLY A 348 9.97 3.56 -3.40
N GLY A 349 8.85 3.76 -2.70
CA GLY A 349 8.51 5.05 -2.09
C GLY A 349 9.03 5.23 -0.66
N ILE A 350 9.79 4.29 -0.09
CA ILE A 350 10.31 4.40 1.29
C ILE A 350 11.22 5.62 1.46
N PRO A 351 12.19 5.93 0.55
CA PRO A 351 13.06 7.10 0.69
C PRO A 351 12.34 8.45 0.61
N GLN A 352 11.16 8.49 0.03
CA GLN A 352 10.33 9.72 0.03
C GLN A 352 9.66 9.96 1.40
N MET A 353 9.46 8.89 2.19
CA MET A 353 8.81 8.95 3.49
C MET A 353 9.80 9.22 4.62
N ILE A 354 10.95 8.56 4.56
CA ILE A 354 12.02 8.67 5.55
C ILE A 354 13.07 9.65 5.01
N ASP A 355 13.21 10.82 5.64
CA ASP A 355 14.29 11.74 5.39
C ASP A 355 15.51 11.25 6.19
N HIS A 356 16.49 10.70 5.48
CA HIS A 356 17.67 10.05 6.06
C HIS A 356 18.38 10.96 7.06
N LEU A 357 18.61 10.47 8.28
CA LEU A 357 19.21 11.17 9.43
C LEU A 357 18.39 12.34 10.01
N HIS A 358 17.17 12.60 9.50
CA HIS A 358 16.30 13.67 10.00
C HIS A 358 15.06 13.17 10.74
N ASN A 359 14.38 12.14 10.20
CA ASN A 359 13.23 11.53 10.86
C ASN A 359 13.34 10.00 10.93
N GLY A 360 14.51 9.46 10.61
CA GLY A 360 14.81 8.05 10.58
C GLY A 360 16.03 7.75 9.71
N TYR A 361 16.19 6.50 9.30
CA TYR A 361 17.34 6.05 8.54
C TYR A 361 16.94 5.27 7.29
N VAL A 362 17.49 5.64 6.14
CA VAL A 362 17.32 4.91 4.88
C VAL A 362 18.55 4.04 4.66
N ALA A 363 18.40 2.75 4.87
CA ALA A 363 19.47 1.78 4.71
C ALA A 363 19.65 1.34 3.25
N GLN A 364 20.86 0.96 2.89
CA GLN A 364 21.19 0.42 1.56
C GLN A 364 20.33 -0.83 1.28
N TYR A 365 19.77 -0.87 0.08
CA TYR A 365 18.92 -1.98 -0.36
C TYR A 365 19.60 -3.34 -0.22
N LYS A 366 18.93 -4.26 0.47
CA LYS A 366 19.39 -5.62 0.75
C LYS A 366 20.68 -5.71 1.61
N SER A 367 21.07 -4.68 2.34
CA SER A 367 22.17 -4.72 3.30
C SER A 367 21.64 -4.89 4.72
N ALA A 368 21.82 -6.07 5.31
CA ALA A 368 21.51 -6.31 6.71
C ALA A 368 22.47 -5.55 7.64
N ASP A 369 23.73 -5.36 7.21
CA ASP A 369 24.72 -4.59 7.94
C ASP A 369 24.32 -3.11 8.06
N ASP A 370 23.98 -2.47 6.94
CA ASP A 370 23.53 -1.07 6.96
C ASP A 370 22.16 -0.89 7.64
N LEU A 371 21.31 -1.93 7.62
CA LEU A 371 20.07 -1.94 8.40
C LEU A 371 20.38 -1.98 9.90
N ALA A 372 21.38 -2.75 10.33
CA ALA A 372 21.87 -2.80 11.71
C ALA A 372 22.46 -1.46 12.15
N ASN A 373 23.31 -0.85 11.30
CA ASN A 373 23.86 0.49 11.53
C ASN A 373 22.73 1.53 11.70
N GLY A 374 21.71 1.51 10.85
CA GLY A 374 20.57 2.41 10.95
C GLY A 374 19.76 2.24 12.24
N ILE A 375 19.57 1.01 12.69
CA ILE A 375 18.91 0.72 13.98
C ILE A 375 19.76 1.24 15.13
N CYS A 376 21.07 0.93 15.15
CA CYS A 376 22.00 1.39 16.17
C CYS A 376 22.01 2.92 16.22
N TRP A 377 22.29 3.58 15.09
CA TRP A 377 22.36 5.03 15.00
C TRP A 377 21.09 5.71 15.54
N THR A 378 19.91 5.23 15.13
CA THR A 378 18.62 5.84 15.53
C THR A 378 18.39 5.72 17.05
N LEU A 379 18.91 4.66 17.69
CA LEU A 379 18.65 4.39 19.11
C LEU A 379 19.74 4.94 20.04
N THR A 380 20.94 5.28 19.53
CA THR A 380 22.09 5.64 20.36
C THR A 380 22.70 6.99 20.03
N GLU A 381 22.90 7.31 18.76
CA GLU A 381 23.59 8.51 18.29
C GLU A 381 22.64 9.63 17.87
N GLY A 382 21.50 9.26 17.26
CA GLY A 382 20.48 10.21 16.82
C GLY A 382 19.81 10.88 18.02
N ASP A 383 19.56 12.20 17.91
CA ASP A 383 18.70 12.88 18.87
C ASP A 383 17.26 12.37 18.68
N TYR A 384 16.87 11.42 19.53
CA TYR A 384 15.59 10.71 19.41
C TYR A 384 14.39 11.66 19.49
N GLU A 385 14.44 12.71 20.31
CA GLU A 385 13.34 13.67 20.43
C GLU A 385 13.17 14.49 19.13
N THR A 386 14.28 14.91 18.53
CA THR A 386 14.28 15.56 17.22
C THR A 386 13.78 14.60 16.13
N LEU A 387 14.27 13.37 16.05
CA LEU A 387 13.83 12.37 15.08
C LEU A 387 12.32 12.10 15.20
N SER A 388 11.83 11.97 16.43
CA SER A 388 10.40 11.73 16.74
C SER A 388 9.54 12.92 16.31
N SER A 389 9.96 14.16 16.67
CA SER A 389 9.21 15.38 16.31
C SER A 389 9.17 15.61 14.81
N GLU A 390 10.26 15.36 14.10
CA GLU A 390 10.35 15.49 12.64
C GLU A 390 9.53 14.41 11.91
N ALA A 391 9.51 13.18 12.41
CA ALA A 391 8.64 12.12 11.90
C ALA A 391 7.16 12.52 12.01
N TYR A 392 6.74 12.98 13.20
CA TYR A 392 5.37 13.47 13.41
C TYR A 392 5.05 14.69 12.53
N ARG A 393 5.94 15.68 12.49
CA ARG A 393 5.77 16.88 11.66
C ARG A 393 5.54 16.53 10.21
N LYS A 394 6.37 15.65 9.64
CA LYS A 394 6.22 15.19 8.25
C LYS A 394 4.91 14.44 8.03
N ALA A 395 4.50 13.59 8.97
CA ALA A 395 3.22 12.89 8.88
C ALA A 395 2.04 13.87 8.83
N VAL A 396 2.03 14.90 9.67
CA VAL A 396 0.96 15.91 9.73
C VAL A 396 0.95 16.82 8.49
N THR A 397 2.11 17.29 8.06
CA THR A 397 2.18 18.26 6.96
C THR A 397 1.94 17.64 5.59
N THR A 398 2.37 16.39 5.39
CA THR A 398 2.35 15.72 4.07
C THR A 398 1.19 14.75 3.92
N TYR A 399 0.87 13.99 4.97
CA TYR A 399 -0.02 12.83 4.87
C TYR A 399 -1.34 13.00 5.61
N SER A 400 -1.60 14.15 6.28
CA SER A 400 -2.87 14.37 6.98
C SER A 400 -4.08 14.28 6.06
N GLU A 401 -5.23 13.87 6.60
CA GLU A 401 -6.50 13.83 5.87
C GLU A 401 -6.81 15.15 5.16
N ALA A 402 -6.58 16.28 5.83
CA ALA A 402 -6.87 17.59 5.26
C ALA A 402 -5.96 17.91 4.07
N THR A 403 -4.64 17.70 4.20
CA THR A 403 -3.66 17.94 3.13
C THR A 403 -3.96 17.08 1.90
N VAL A 404 -4.16 15.78 2.11
CA VAL A 404 -4.41 14.84 1.00
C VAL A 404 -5.77 15.09 0.35
N ALA A 405 -6.83 15.27 1.16
CA ALA A 405 -8.17 15.56 0.61
C ALA A 405 -8.18 16.83 -0.22
N SER A 406 -7.50 17.90 0.22
CA SER A 406 -7.40 19.15 -0.53
C SER A 406 -6.83 18.94 -1.93
N GLN A 407 -5.76 18.14 -2.07
CA GLN A 407 -5.15 17.84 -3.37
C GLN A 407 -6.11 17.07 -4.28
N TYR A 408 -6.81 16.06 -3.76
CA TYR A 408 -7.82 15.34 -4.55
C TYR A 408 -9.01 16.22 -4.93
N ILE A 409 -9.48 17.11 -4.05
CA ILE A 409 -10.58 18.05 -4.33
C ILE A 409 -10.19 19.00 -5.47
N GLN A 410 -8.96 19.49 -5.50
CA GLN A 410 -8.45 20.29 -6.61
C GLN A 410 -8.51 19.53 -7.94
N ILE A 411 -8.06 18.26 -7.96
CA ILE A 411 -8.15 17.40 -9.15
C ILE A 411 -9.62 17.24 -9.58
N TYR A 412 -10.53 16.91 -8.64
CA TYR A 412 -11.94 16.71 -8.98
C TYR A 412 -12.58 17.99 -9.50
N ASN A 413 -12.29 19.14 -8.92
CA ASN A 413 -12.79 20.43 -9.41
C ASN A 413 -12.31 20.71 -10.83
N HIS A 414 -11.02 20.50 -11.08
CA HIS A 414 -10.42 20.70 -12.40
C HIS A 414 -11.10 19.82 -13.47
N ILE A 415 -11.24 18.51 -13.25
CA ILE A 415 -11.80 17.59 -14.25
C ILE A 415 -13.32 17.69 -14.41
N THR A 416 -14.02 18.28 -13.45
CA THR A 416 -15.49 18.53 -13.53
C THR A 416 -15.84 19.93 -14.02
N GLY A 417 -14.84 20.80 -14.28
CA GLY A 417 -15.07 22.20 -14.68
C GLY A 417 -15.69 23.07 -13.58
N LYS A 418 -15.67 22.59 -12.33
CA LYS A 418 -16.14 23.38 -11.18
C LYS A 418 -14.94 24.13 -10.62
N ASN A 419 -14.77 25.39 -11.02
CA ASN A 419 -13.83 26.29 -10.36
C ASN A 419 -14.21 26.41 -8.87
N ALA A 420 -13.18 26.36 -7.99
CA ALA A 420 -13.33 26.51 -6.56
C ALA A 420 -13.81 27.93 -6.17
#